data_ba481b8ac2af3e8e6d3578470404de77
#
_entry.id   ba481b8ac2af3e8e6d3578470404de77
#
_cell.length_a   1.000
_cell.length_b   1.000
_cell.length_c   1.000
_cell.angle_alpha   90.00
_cell.angle_beta   90.00
_cell.angle_gamma   90.00
#
_symmetry.space_group_name_H-M   'P 1'
#
loop_
_entity.id
_entity.type
_entity.pdbx_description
1 polymer ?
#
loop_
_entity_poly.entity_id
_entity_poly.type
_entity_poly.pdbx_seq_one_letter_code
_entity_poly.pdbx_strand_id
1 'polypeptide(L)'
;VDLARGHVKALDWMGGKIGTGKAIGLGSIEGAPQENGTRAGVGIFNLGTGKGSSVLEVIAAFEKACGKTLPYEIQDRRPGDIATNYAACDKAREELEWVTEYDLARMCEDSWRWQSQNPNGYEE
;
A
#
# COMPACT_ATOMS: atom_id res chain seq x y z
N VAL A 1 -4.83 3.47 7.45
CA VAL A 1 -5.09 4.90 7.20
C VAL A 1 -4.28 5.42 6.01
N ASP A 2 -2.95 5.27 5.98
CA ASP A 2 -2.11 5.81 4.88
C ASP A 2 -2.47 5.26 3.51
N LEU A 3 -2.76 3.96 3.39
CA LEU A 3 -3.18 3.35 2.13
C LEU A 3 -4.49 3.98 1.60
N ALA A 4 -5.47 4.21 2.48
CA ALA A 4 -6.73 4.87 2.10
C ALA A 4 -6.49 6.31 1.62
N ARG A 5 -5.62 7.06 2.30
CA ARG A 5 -5.19 8.41 1.86
C ARG A 5 -4.52 8.38 0.49
N GLY A 6 -3.71 7.34 0.22
CA GLY A 6 -3.10 7.14 -1.09
C GLY A 6 -4.15 6.97 -2.20
N HIS A 7 -5.22 6.25 -1.93
CA HIS A 7 -6.34 6.13 -2.90
C HIS A 7 -7.05 7.47 -3.14
N VAL A 8 -7.30 8.26 -2.08
CA VAL A 8 -7.89 9.60 -2.24
C VAL A 8 -6.99 10.50 -3.09
N LYS A 9 -5.68 10.52 -2.80
CA LYS A 9 -4.71 11.28 -3.60
C LYS A 9 -4.65 10.82 -5.05
N ALA A 10 -4.81 9.52 -5.31
CA ALA A 10 -4.88 9.01 -6.67
C ALA A 10 -6.14 9.47 -7.41
N LEU A 11 -7.28 9.57 -6.73
CA LEU A 11 -8.51 10.15 -7.31
C LEU A 11 -8.34 11.63 -7.62
N ASP A 12 -7.73 12.43 -6.73
CA ASP A 12 -7.42 13.83 -6.96
C ASP A 12 -6.48 14.01 -8.15
N TRP A 13 -5.45 13.18 -8.24
CA TRP A 13 -4.53 13.16 -9.37
C TRP A 13 -5.25 12.85 -10.69
N MET A 14 -6.15 11.87 -10.70
CA MET A 14 -7.00 11.55 -11.85
C MET A 14 -7.92 12.75 -12.21
N GLY A 15 -8.56 13.39 -11.23
CA GLY A 15 -9.41 14.54 -11.41
C GLY A 15 -8.66 15.72 -12.05
N GLY A 16 -7.44 16.00 -11.60
CA GLY A 16 -6.57 17.01 -12.21
C GLY A 16 -6.19 16.68 -13.66
N LYS A 17 -6.01 15.43 -14.02
CA LYS A 17 -5.76 15.00 -15.41
C LYS A 17 -7.00 15.09 -16.28
N ILE A 18 -8.19 14.87 -15.74
CA ILE A 18 -9.46 15.01 -16.45
C ILE A 18 -9.77 16.51 -16.72
N GLY A 19 -9.52 17.39 -15.74
CA GLY A 19 -9.82 18.82 -15.83
C GLY A 19 -8.96 19.59 -16.84
N THR A 20 -7.80 19.07 -17.24
CA THR A 20 -6.91 19.70 -18.23
C THR A 20 -7.23 19.38 -19.68
N GLY A 21 -8.40 18.81 -19.98
CA GLY A 21 -8.85 18.52 -21.35
C GLY A 21 -8.10 17.39 -22.05
N LYS A 22 -7.18 16.73 -21.37
CA LYS A 22 -6.56 15.47 -21.83
C LYS A 22 -7.52 14.34 -21.47
N ALA A 23 -8.49 14.09 -22.34
CA ALA A 23 -9.47 13.04 -22.21
C ALA A 23 -8.78 11.72 -21.87
N ILE A 24 -9.18 11.11 -20.73
CA ILE A 24 -9.00 9.69 -20.52
C ILE A 24 -9.97 9.01 -21.48
N GLY A 25 -9.56 8.84 -22.73
CA GLY A 25 -10.30 8.04 -23.68
C GLY A 25 -10.36 6.62 -23.19
N LEU A 26 -11.54 6.14 -22.82
CA LEU A 26 -11.82 4.72 -22.57
C LEU A 26 -11.75 3.89 -23.89
N GLY A 27 -11.18 4.41 -24.92
CA GLY A 27 -11.04 3.78 -26.22
C GLY A 27 -9.69 4.03 -26.82
N SER A 28 -8.91 3.00 -26.94
CA SER A 28 -7.65 2.83 -27.68
C SER A 28 -6.44 2.54 -26.77
N ILE A 29 -6.32 1.29 -26.39
CA ILE A 29 -5.12 0.75 -25.67
C ILE A 29 -4.01 0.36 -26.66
N GLU A 30 -4.15 0.62 -27.95
CA GLU A 30 -3.14 0.29 -28.95
C GLU A 30 -2.27 1.52 -29.27
N GLY A 31 -0.98 1.45 -28.88
CA GLY A 31 0.08 2.27 -29.47
C GLY A 31 0.41 3.62 -28.81
N ALA A 32 -0.05 3.90 -27.60
CA ALA A 32 0.35 5.13 -26.92
C ALA A 32 1.83 5.10 -26.50
N PRO A 33 2.61 6.16 -26.78
CA PRO A 33 4.03 6.22 -26.42
C PRO A 33 4.20 6.17 -24.91
N GLN A 34 5.14 5.37 -24.45
CA GLN A 34 5.53 5.25 -23.07
C GLN A 34 6.50 6.38 -22.71
N GLU A 35 6.07 7.42 -22.05
CA GLU A 35 6.95 8.28 -21.30
C GLU A 35 6.90 7.83 -19.83
N ASN A 36 8.07 7.46 -19.31
CA ASN A 36 8.29 7.09 -17.90
C ASN A 36 7.39 5.98 -17.33
N GLY A 37 7.06 4.95 -18.14
CA GLY A 37 6.29 3.78 -17.67
C GLY A 37 4.81 4.04 -17.46
N THR A 38 4.28 5.18 -17.91
CA THR A 38 2.87 5.54 -17.80
C THR A 38 2.21 5.51 -19.17
N ARG A 39 1.22 4.64 -19.38
CA ARG A 39 0.33 4.71 -20.55
C ARG A 39 -0.58 5.93 -20.39
N ALA A 40 -0.95 6.59 -21.50
CA ALA A 40 -1.92 7.67 -21.47
C ALA A 40 -3.21 7.21 -20.75
N GLY A 41 -3.59 7.89 -19.67
CA GLY A 41 -4.75 7.57 -18.85
C GLY A 41 -4.54 6.48 -17.77
N VAL A 42 -3.33 5.94 -17.60
CA VAL A 42 -3.01 4.97 -16.54
C VAL A 42 -1.82 5.47 -15.72
N GLY A 43 -1.97 5.55 -14.40
CA GLY A 43 -0.90 5.81 -13.44
C GLY A 43 -0.64 4.57 -12.60
N ILE A 44 0.62 4.14 -12.48
CA ILE A 44 1.03 3.04 -11.61
C ILE A 44 1.87 3.62 -10.49
N PHE A 45 1.45 3.41 -9.25
CA PHE A 45 2.09 3.93 -8.05
C PHE A 45 2.31 2.83 -7.03
N ASN A 46 3.50 2.76 -6.47
CA ASN A 46 3.77 1.95 -5.29
C ASN A 46 3.50 2.79 -4.03
N LEU A 47 2.72 2.24 -3.13
CA LEU A 47 2.43 2.85 -1.82
C LEU A 47 3.04 1.99 -0.72
N GLY A 48 3.87 2.57 0.12
CA GLY A 48 4.53 1.86 1.21
C GLY A 48 5.43 2.78 2.03
N THR A 49 6.08 2.24 3.03
CA THR A 49 6.97 3.01 3.92
C THR A 49 8.35 3.29 3.30
N GLY A 50 8.70 2.61 2.22
CA GLY A 50 10.06 2.61 1.67
C GLY A 50 11.07 1.84 2.54
N LYS A 51 10.61 1.20 3.63
CA LYS A 51 11.43 0.42 4.56
C LYS A 51 10.90 -1.00 4.65
N GLY A 52 11.80 -1.98 4.65
CA GLY A 52 11.47 -3.37 4.91
C GLY A 52 11.31 -3.62 6.42
N SER A 53 10.43 -4.56 6.77
CA SER A 53 10.33 -5.11 8.11
C SER A 53 10.43 -6.62 8.03
N SER A 54 11.17 -7.24 8.93
CA SER A 54 11.23 -8.70 9.03
C SER A 54 9.92 -9.25 9.61
N VAL A 55 9.63 -10.51 9.33
CA VAL A 55 8.46 -11.19 9.91
C VAL A 55 8.50 -11.17 11.44
N LEU A 56 9.70 -11.35 12.03
CA LEU A 56 9.86 -11.32 13.49
C LEU A 56 9.59 -9.92 14.08
N GLU A 57 9.97 -8.85 13.39
CA GLU A 57 9.62 -7.48 13.79
C GLU A 57 8.11 -7.25 13.74
N VAL A 58 7.43 -7.78 12.71
CA VAL A 58 5.96 -7.70 12.61
C VAL A 58 5.29 -8.47 13.75
N ILE A 59 5.75 -9.69 14.07
CA ILE A 59 5.24 -10.48 15.20
C ILE A 59 5.42 -9.71 16.50
N ALA A 60 6.62 -9.19 16.77
CA ALA A 60 6.89 -8.44 18.00
C ALA A 60 6.04 -7.16 18.11
N ALA A 61 5.77 -6.48 16.99
CA ALA A 61 4.89 -5.32 16.98
C ALA A 61 3.43 -5.70 17.27
N PHE A 62 2.95 -6.83 16.73
CA PHE A 62 1.61 -7.34 17.02
C PHE A 62 1.46 -7.80 18.47
N GLU A 63 2.46 -8.47 19.04
CA GLU A 63 2.47 -8.87 20.46
C GLU A 63 2.28 -7.66 21.37
N LYS A 64 2.97 -6.55 21.06
CA LYS A 64 2.79 -5.29 21.79
C LYS A 64 1.39 -4.73 21.62
N ALA A 65 0.85 -4.74 20.40
CA ALA A 65 -0.47 -4.19 20.10
C ALA A 65 -1.61 -4.99 20.76
N CYS A 66 -1.51 -6.32 20.78
CA CYS A 66 -2.55 -7.19 21.35
C CYS A 66 -2.34 -7.53 22.84
N GLY A 67 -1.15 -7.27 23.39
CA GLY A 67 -0.81 -7.62 24.77
C GLY A 67 -0.70 -9.13 25.02
N LYS A 68 -0.48 -9.93 23.97
CA LYS A 68 -0.42 -11.39 24.03
C LYS A 68 0.81 -11.90 23.30
N THR A 69 1.38 -13.01 23.80
CA THR A 69 2.41 -13.74 23.05
C THR A 69 1.77 -14.49 21.89
N LEU A 70 2.33 -14.33 20.70
CA LEU A 70 1.86 -15.01 19.49
C LEU A 70 2.72 -16.24 19.23
N PRO A 71 2.14 -17.46 19.18
CA PRO A 71 2.89 -18.64 18.83
C PRO A 71 3.28 -18.60 17.35
N TYR A 72 4.53 -18.91 17.04
CA TYR A 72 5.00 -19.06 15.66
C TYR A 72 6.00 -20.21 15.56
N GLU A 73 6.19 -20.72 14.35
CA GLU A 73 7.13 -21.79 14.04
C GLU A 73 8.00 -21.35 12.87
N ILE A 74 9.30 -21.60 12.98
CA ILE A 74 10.25 -21.33 11.90
C ILE A 74 10.23 -22.52 10.96
N GLN A 75 9.90 -22.27 9.70
CA GLN A 75 9.85 -23.25 8.64
C GLN A 75 10.94 -22.97 7.58
N ASP A 76 11.27 -23.98 6.80
CA ASP A 76 12.14 -23.81 5.66
C ASP A 76 11.56 -22.86 4.63
N ARG A 77 12.45 -22.19 3.85
CA ARG A 77 12.04 -21.26 2.80
C ARG A 77 11.26 -21.99 1.72
N ARG A 78 10.11 -21.45 1.35
CA ARG A 78 9.31 -21.94 0.23
C ARG A 78 9.97 -21.59 -1.10
N PRO A 79 9.87 -22.44 -2.15
CA PRO A 79 10.31 -22.09 -3.49
C PRO A 79 9.63 -20.81 -3.98
N GLY A 80 10.42 -19.86 -4.50
CA GLY A 80 9.92 -18.58 -4.99
C GLY A 80 9.86 -17.45 -3.95
N ASP A 81 10.11 -17.70 -2.68
CA ASP A 81 10.17 -16.65 -1.66
C ASP A 81 11.31 -15.67 -1.94
N ILE A 82 11.01 -14.38 -1.91
CA ILE A 82 11.98 -13.30 -2.07
C ILE A 82 12.55 -12.95 -0.69
N ALA A 83 13.88 -12.79 -0.60
CA ALA A 83 14.55 -12.49 0.67
C ALA A 83 14.19 -11.10 1.22
N THR A 84 13.97 -10.13 0.33
CA THR A 84 13.68 -8.74 0.70
C THR A 84 12.75 -8.13 -0.34
N ASN A 85 11.68 -7.48 0.12
CA ASN A 85 10.74 -6.77 -0.72
C ASN A 85 10.21 -5.55 0.03
N TYR A 86 10.32 -4.38 -0.60
CA TYR A 86 9.71 -3.13 -0.12
C TYR A 86 9.45 -2.18 -1.29
N ALA A 87 8.51 -1.27 -1.11
CA ALA A 87 8.07 -0.38 -2.18
C ALA A 87 9.04 0.80 -2.39
N ALA A 88 9.38 1.09 -3.66
CA ALA A 88 9.95 2.38 -4.05
C ALA A 88 8.81 3.39 -4.22
N CYS A 89 8.76 4.40 -3.36
CA CYS A 89 7.61 5.30 -3.24
C CYS A 89 7.88 6.71 -3.77
N ASP A 90 9.01 6.93 -4.46
CA ASP A 90 9.41 8.27 -4.93
C ASP A 90 8.37 8.87 -5.89
N LYS A 91 7.87 8.07 -6.83
CA LYS A 91 6.83 8.51 -7.76
C LYS A 91 5.53 8.92 -7.06
N ALA A 92 5.12 8.19 -6.02
CA ALA A 92 3.94 8.54 -5.24
C ALA A 92 4.14 9.86 -4.47
N ARG A 93 5.35 10.08 -3.97
CA ARG A 93 5.71 11.35 -3.32
C ARG A 93 5.66 12.53 -4.28
N GLU A 94 6.23 12.37 -5.47
CA GLU A 94 6.37 13.45 -6.46
C GLU A 94 5.06 13.77 -7.17
N GLU A 95 4.30 12.75 -7.59
CA GLU A 95 3.11 12.94 -8.43
C GLU A 95 1.79 12.97 -7.64
N LEU A 96 1.70 12.26 -6.52
CA LEU A 96 0.50 12.24 -5.66
C LEU A 96 0.66 13.11 -4.42
N GLU A 97 1.84 13.67 -4.17
CA GLU A 97 2.16 14.34 -2.90
C GLU A 97 1.81 13.45 -1.69
N TRP A 98 2.08 12.14 -1.82
CA TRP A 98 1.73 11.15 -0.83
C TRP A 98 2.98 10.57 -0.15
N VAL A 99 2.95 10.54 1.15
CA VAL A 99 3.94 9.86 2.01
C VAL A 99 3.23 9.11 3.11
N THR A 100 3.87 8.04 3.62
CA THR A 100 3.42 7.37 4.85
C THR A 100 3.69 8.26 6.06
N GLU A 101 2.72 8.33 6.97
CA GLU A 101 2.83 9.04 8.24
C GLU A 101 2.94 8.08 9.42
N TYR A 102 2.52 6.82 9.24
CA TYR A 102 2.44 5.83 10.30
C TYR A 102 3.44 4.69 10.09
N ASP A 103 3.99 4.24 11.21
CA ASP A 103 4.95 3.16 11.27
C ASP A 103 4.29 1.77 11.46
N LEU A 104 5.13 0.74 11.58
CA LEU A 104 4.69 -0.64 11.79
C LEU A 104 3.89 -0.80 13.10
N ALA A 105 4.27 -0.11 14.17
CA ALA A 105 3.58 -0.20 15.45
C ALA A 105 2.12 0.25 15.29
N ARG A 106 1.90 1.43 14.68
CA ARG A 106 0.56 1.95 14.42
C ARG A 106 -0.25 1.08 13.49
N MET A 107 0.37 0.47 12.47
CA MET A 107 -0.32 -0.49 11.58
C MET A 107 -0.85 -1.69 12.37
N CYS A 108 -0.04 -2.26 13.26
CA CYS A 108 -0.44 -3.38 14.10
C CYS A 108 -1.54 -3.00 15.11
N GLU A 109 -1.44 -1.82 15.73
CA GLU A 109 -2.46 -1.29 16.64
C GLU A 109 -3.82 -1.11 15.96
N ASP A 110 -3.84 -0.47 14.78
CA ASP A 110 -5.06 -0.24 14.02
C ASP A 110 -5.69 -1.57 13.55
N SER A 111 -4.87 -2.52 13.10
CA SER A 111 -5.33 -3.85 12.67
C SER A 111 -5.91 -4.63 13.84
N TRP A 112 -5.25 -4.63 15.00
CA TRP A 112 -5.74 -5.31 16.19
C TRP A 112 -7.01 -4.67 16.74
N ARG A 113 -7.08 -3.34 16.78
CA ARG A 113 -8.28 -2.62 17.20
C ARG A 113 -9.48 -3.02 16.34
N TRP A 114 -9.32 -3.04 15.01
CA TRP A 114 -10.40 -3.44 14.13
C TRP A 114 -10.81 -4.90 14.35
N GLN A 115 -9.84 -5.83 14.33
CA GLN A 115 -10.12 -7.27 14.48
C GLN A 115 -10.75 -7.62 15.83
N SER A 116 -10.32 -6.94 16.91
CA SER A 116 -10.87 -7.18 18.24
C SER A 116 -12.32 -6.69 18.39
N GLN A 117 -12.70 -5.66 17.66
CA GLN A 117 -14.05 -5.12 17.63
C GLN A 117 -14.95 -5.84 16.62
N ASN A 118 -14.38 -6.49 15.62
CA ASN A 118 -15.10 -7.17 14.54
C ASN A 118 -14.58 -8.61 14.36
N PRO A 119 -14.71 -9.50 15.37
CA PRO A 119 -14.11 -10.83 15.31
C PRO A 119 -14.67 -11.70 14.17
N ASN A 120 -15.91 -11.45 13.76
CA ASN A 120 -16.60 -12.16 12.67
C ASN A 120 -16.69 -11.34 11.36
N GLY A 121 -15.98 -10.22 11.27
CA GLY A 121 -16.09 -9.29 10.16
C GLY A 121 -17.20 -8.27 10.35
N TYR A 122 -17.76 -7.75 9.25
CA TYR A 122 -18.95 -6.90 9.30
C TYR A 122 -20.18 -7.78 9.55
N GLU A 123 -21.00 -7.39 10.51
CA GLU A 123 -22.36 -7.95 10.64
C GLU A 123 -23.20 -7.34 9.50
N GLU A 124 -23.91 -8.20 8.76
CA GLU A 124 -24.88 -7.78 7.74
C GLU A 124 -26.18 -7.27 8.40
#